data_40af1c0c6d50bfe51d1953123a68de05
#
_entry.id   40af1c0c6d50bfe51d1953123a68de05
#
_cell.length_a   1.000
_cell.length_b   1.000
_cell.length_c   1.000
_cell.angle_alpha   90.00
_cell.angle_beta   90.00
_cell.angle_gamma   90.00
#
_symmetry.space_group_name_H-M   'P 1'
#
loop_
_entity.id
_entity.type
_entity.pdbx_description
1 polymer ?
#
loop_
_entity_poly.entity_id
_entity_poly.type
_entity_poly.pdbx_seq_one_letter_code
_entity_poly.pdbx_strand_id
1 'polypeptide(L)'
;MTSINSDQMSSMVLASLNKSNSEMKVAMERLSTGKRINAAGDDAAGLSISSKLRAQVDSLNAAIKNSSDALAMVSTIEGALVETTSILQRMRTLAVQSSSDTNTGNDRTYLQDEVNQLITEINRISTNTEFNSTKLLDGTFTDKNIQIGTASNQVLRLGVASTDSTKLGAYQLDTLDETISRVDSFSAANTAVNALFDEAADYTIKGTFGTYTAMVDACLLYTSPSPRDISGSRMPSSA
;
A
#
# COMPACT_ATOMS: atom_id res chain seq x y z
N MET A 1 -31.85 58.20 66.73
CA MET A 1 -32.41 57.12 65.89
C MET A 1 -31.92 57.25 64.49
N THR A 2 -30.66 56.88 64.23
CA THR A 2 -30.05 56.99 62.86
C THR A 2 -29.10 55.86 62.52
N SER A 3 -29.43 54.60 62.89
CA SER A 3 -28.48 53.52 62.60
C SER A 3 -29.01 52.41 61.75
N ILE A 4 -30.29 52.36 61.35
CA ILE A 4 -30.86 51.26 60.58
C ILE A 4 -30.58 51.43 59.05
N ASN A 5 -30.44 52.68 58.58
CA ASN A 5 -30.28 52.92 57.13
C ASN A 5 -28.80 52.91 56.68
N SER A 6 -27.88 53.13 57.63
CA SER A 6 -26.44 53.05 57.33
C SER A 6 -25.92 51.63 57.18
N ASP A 7 -26.50 50.64 57.84
CA ASP A 7 -26.09 49.26 57.81
C ASP A 7 -26.51 48.57 56.49
N GLN A 8 -27.67 48.93 55.96
CA GLN A 8 -28.16 48.43 54.68
C GLN A 8 -27.39 49.00 53.47
N MET A 9 -27.00 50.29 53.59
CA MET A 9 -26.19 50.96 52.58
C MET A 9 -24.74 50.42 52.57
N SER A 10 -24.16 50.18 53.73
CA SER A 10 -22.85 49.57 53.91
C SER A 10 -22.79 48.13 53.38
N SER A 11 -23.83 47.31 53.64
CA SER A 11 -23.88 45.94 53.10
C SER A 11 -24.05 45.91 51.58
N MET A 12 -24.74 46.88 51.01
CA MET A 12 -24.91 47.00 49.55
C MET A 12 -23.58 47.41 48.86
N VAL A 13 -22.81 48.35 49.49
CA VAL A 13 -21.47 48.75 49.01
C VAL A 13 -20.50 47.56 49.09
N LEU A 14 -20.47 46.84 50.20
CA LEU A 14 -19.65 45.63 50.35
C LEU A 14 -19.97 44.56 49.35
N ALA A 15 -21.26 44.31 49.06
CA ALA A 15 -21.70 43.38 48.03
C ALA A 15 -21.22 43.80 46.61
N SER A 16 -21.33 45.11 46.30
CA SER A 16 -20.84 45.66 45.02
C SER A 16 -19.31 45.56 44.90
N LEU A 17 -18.57 45.83 45.99
CA LEU A 17 -17.10 45.72 46.00
C LEU A 17 -16.65 44.26 45.82
N ASN A 18 -17.31 43.33 46.51
CA ASN A 18 -17.02 41.89 46.36
C ASN A 18 -17.31 41.39 44.94
N LYS A 19 -18.41 41.85 44.33
CA LYS A 19 -18.73 41.57 42.93
C LYS A 19 -17.65 42.09 41.98
N SER A 20 -17.25 43.37 42.14
CA SER A 20 -16.19 43.98 41.32
C SER A 20 -14.85 43.26 41.47
N ASN A 21 -14.47 42.91 42.67
CA ASN A 21 -13.26 42.09 42.92
C ASN A 21 -13.31 40.70 42.26
N SER A 22 -14.47 40.06 42.27
CA SER A 22 -14.70 38.78 41.61
C SER A 22 -14.58 38.90 40.09
N GLU A 23 -15.20 39.92 39.51
CA GLU A 23 -15.14 40.19 38.07
C GLU A 23 -13.71 40.53 37.63
N MET A 24 -12.98 41.28 38.46
CA MET A 24 -11.58 41.61 38.22
C MET A 24 -10.69 40.35 38.25
N LYS A 25 -10.89 39.44 39.19
CA LYS A 25 -10.18 38.14 39.25
C LYS A 25 -10.41 37.31 37.98
N VAL A 26 -11.65 37.19 37.54
CA VAL A 26 -12.00 36.46 36.30
C VAL A 26 -11.36 37.14 35.07
N ALA A 27 -11.38 38.49 35.01
CA ALA A 27 -10.75 39.21 33.90
C ALA A 27 -9.24 39.00 33.89
N MET A 28 -8.58 39.07 35.05
CA MET A 28 -7.13 38.80 35.19
C MET A 28 -6.77 37.35 34.80
N GLU A 29 -7.54 36.40 35.21
CA GLU A 29 -7.35 34.98 34.85
C GLU A 29 -7.47 34.80 33.33
N ARG A 30 -8.50 35.35 32.70
CA ARG A 30 -8.67 35.30 31.23
C ARG A 30 -7.53 36.02 30.49
N LEU A 31 -7.05 37.12 30.99
CA LEU A 31 -5.93 37.84 30.40
C LEU A 31 -4.62 37.06 30.52
N SER A 32 -4.38 36.47 31.68
CA SER A 32 -3.18 35.65 31.95
C SER A 32 -3.13 34.37 31.13
N THR A 33 -4.28 33.66 30.99
CA THR A 33 -4.34 32.43 30.26
C THR A 33 -4.58 32.61 28.77
N GLY A 34 -5.03 33.80 28.34
CA GLY A 34 -5.44 34.05 26.95
C GLY A 34 -6.71 33.29 26.53
N LYS A 35 -7.42 32.68 27.48
CA LYS A 35 -8.60 31.87 27.24
C LYS A 35 -9.85 32.48 27.88
N ARG A 36 -10.96 32.46 27.15
CA ARG A 36 -12.26 32.94 27.68
C ARG A 36 -12.84 31.99 28.72
N ILE A 37 -12.66 30.68 28.52
CA ILE A 37 -13.18 29.59 29.36
C ILE A 37 -11.98 28.90 30.00
N ASN A 38 -11.82 29.01 31.31
CA ASN A 38 -10.72 28.42 32.08
C ASN A 38 -11.21 27.27 32.96
N ALA A 39 -12.41 27.39 33.48
CA ALA A 39 -13.00 26.39 34.38
C ALA A 39 -14.38 25.93 33.88
N ALA A 40 -14.80 24.74 34.33
CA ALA A 40 -16.12 24.22 34.01
C ALA A 40 -17.27 25.12 34.54
N GLY A 41 -16.99 25.91 35.61
CA GLY A 41 -17.91 26.91 36.14
C GLY A 41 -18.18 28.09 35.21
N ASP A 42 -17.28 28.41 34.28
CA ASP A 42 -17.45 29.51 33.33
C ASP A 42 -18.44 29.15 32.20
N ASP A 43 -18.26 27.95 31.64
CA ASP A 43 -19.11 27.41 30.59
C ASP A 43 -18.83 25.90 30.43
N ALA A 44 -19.59 25.08 31.11
CA ALA A 44 -19.43 23.62 31.07
C ALA A 44 -19.68 23.02 29.66
N ALA A 45 -20.65 23.58 28.95
CA ALA A 45 -21.00 23.11 27.60
C ALA A 45 -19.89 23.48 26.60
N GLY A 46 -19.44 24.72 26.61
CA GLY A 46 -18.36 25.21 25.75
C GLY A 46 -17.02 24.49 26.03
N LEU A 47 -16.72 24.22 27.30
CA LEU A 47 -15.51 23.48 27.67
C LEU A 47 -15.57 22.03 27.16
N SER A 48 -16.71 21.34 27.29
CA SER A 48 -16.90 19.98 26.79
C SER A 48 -16.76 19.92 25.27
N ILE A 49 -17.40 20.83 24.55
CA ILE A 49 -17.29 20.91 23.07
C ILE A 49 -15.85 21.20 22.66
N SER A 50 -15.18 22.18 23.31
CA SER A 50 -13.78 22.52 23.01
C SER A 50 -12.84 21.35 23.27
N SER A 51 -13.02 20.62 24.37
CA SER A 51 -12.23 19.41 24.68
C SER A 51 -12.45 18.31 23.65
N LYS A 52 -13.69 18.05 23.24
CA LYS A 52 -14.02 17.09 22.18
C LYS A 52 -13.38 17.49 20.84
N LEU A 53 -13.49 18.76 20.45
CA LEU A 53 -12.89 19.22 19.20
C LEU A 53 -11.35 19.12 19.24
N ARG A 54 -10.74 19.43 20.39
CA ARG A 54 -9.29 19.29 20.56
C ARG A 54 -8.87 17.83 20.43
N ALA A 55 -9.56 16.91 21.06
CA ALA A 55 -9.31 15.47 20.92
C ALA A 55 -9.46 15.00 19.46
N GLN A 56 -10.44 15.55 18.72
CA GLN A 56 -10.61 15.26 17.29
C GLN A 56 -9.44 15.79 16.47
N VAL A 57 -8.97 17.03 16.74
CA VAL A 57 -7.81 17.61 16.03
C VAL A 57 -6.55 16.80 16.31
N ASP A 58 -6.31 16.41 17.56
CA ASP A 58 -5.15 15.60 17.93
C ASP A 58 -5.21 14.21 17.25
N SER A 59 -6.39 13.61 17.18
CA SER A 59 -6.61 12.34 16.48
C SER A 59 -6.39 12.47 14.96
N LEU A 60 -6.83 13.59 14.35
CA LEU A 60 -6.59 13.86 12.93
C LEU A 60 -5.10 14.07 12.64
N ASN A 61 -4.39 14.78 13.50
CA ASN A 61 -2.94 14.96 13.38
C ASN A 61 -2.20 13.61 13.45
N ALA A 62 -2.62 12.72 14.36
CA ALA A 62 -2.09 11.37 14.42
C ALA A 62 -2.42 10.57 13.14
N ALA A 63 -3.64 10.69 12.63
CA ALA A 63 -4.06 10.03 11.39
C ALA A 63 -3.26 10.51 10.17
N ILE A 64 -2.97 11.82 10.08
CA ILE A 64 -2.13 12.39 9.02
C ILE A 64 -0.71 11.81 9.11
N LYS A 65 -0.14 11.72 10.32
CA LYS A 65 1.16 11.09 10.52
C LYS A 65 1.15 9.63 10.09
N ASN A 66 0.17 8.84 10.53
CA ASN A 66 0.02 7.44 10.12
C ASN A 66 -0.09 7.30 8.60
N SER A 67 -0.82 8.22 7.95
CA SER A 67 -0.94 8.22 6.48
C SER A 67 0.39 8.53 5.79
N SER A 68 1.17 9.45 6.33
CA SER A 68 2.50 9.77 5.80
C SER A 68 3.47 8.60 5.97
N ASP A 69 3.42 7.92 7.11
CA ASP A 69 4.22 6.73 7.38
C ASP A 69 3.83 5.58 6.42
N ALA A 70 2.52 5.43 6.16
CA ALA A 70 2.02 4.46 5.17
C ALA A 70 2.49 4.77 3.75
N LEU A 71 2.48 6.04 3.34
CA LEU A 71 2.99 6.46 2.03
C LEU A 71 4.48 6.18 1.89
N ALA A 72 5.27 6.45 2.92
CA ALA A 72 6.70 6.13 2.93
C ALA A 72 6.95 4.61 2.81
N MET A 73 6.14 3.80 3.50
CA MET A 73 6.19 2.35 3.39
C MET A 73 5.85 1.87 1.98
N VAL A 74 4.77 2.40 1.37
CA VAL A 74 4.37 2.05 -0.01
C VAL A 74 5.46 2.45 -1.00
N SER A 75 6.08 3.62 -0.83
CA SER A 75 7.19 4.06 -1.70
C SER A 75 8.40 3.11 -1.60
N THR A 76 8.68 2.58 -0.41
CA THR A 76 9.74 1.57 -0.23
C THR A 76 9.39 0.27 -0.96
N ILE A 77 8.15 -0.18 -0.86
CA ILE A 77 7.64 -1.36 -1.59
C ILE A 77 7.75 -1.14 -3.09
N GLU A 78 7.28 0.00 -3.58
CA GLU A 78 7.29 0.34 -5.00
C GLU A 78 8.72 0.36 -5.56
N GLY A 79 9.67 0.96 -4.84
CA GLY A 79 11.09 0.96 -5.23
C GLY A 79 11.65 -0.46 -5.39
N ALA A 80 11.37 -1.34 -4.43
CA ALA A 80 11.82 -2.73 -4.49
C ALA A 80 11.12 -3.54 -5.62
N LEU A 81 9.85 -3.26 -5.90
CA LEU A 81 9.11 -3.90 -7.00
C LEU A 81 9.59 -3.44 -8.38
N VAL A 82 10.00 -2.19 -8.53
CA VAL A 82 10.61 -1.67 -9.76
C VAL A 82 11.92 -2.42 -10.04
N GLU A 83 12.76 -2.61 -9.04
CA GLU A 83 14.01 -3.37 -9.17
C GLU A 83 13.73 -4.84 -9.52
N THR A 84 12.80 -5.48 -8.82
CA THR A 84 12.37 -6.85 -9.13
C THR A 84 11.86 -6.98 -10.57
N THR A 85 11.08 -6.02 -11.03
CA THR A 85 10.57 -5.99 -12.41
C THR A 85 11.70 -5.87 -13.43
N SER A 86 12.70 -5.05 -13.16
CA SER A 86 13.91 -4.91 -14.00
C SER A 86 14.67 -6.24 -14.12
N ILE A 87 14.86 -6.93 -12.99
CA ILE A 87 15.49 -8.25 -12.97
C ILE A 87 14.69 -9.27 -13.78
N LEU A 88 13.36 -9.31 -13.62
CA LEU A 88 12.49 -10.21 -14.38
C LEU A 88 12.54 -9.93 -15.89
N GLN A 89 12.61 -8.66 -16.31
CA GLN A 89 12.82 -8.29 -17.71
C GLN A 89 14.18 -8.78 -18.23
N ARG A 90 15.23 -8.68 -17.44
CA ARG A 90 16.55 -9.22 -17.77
C ARG A 90 16.51 -10.72 -17.92
N MET A 91 15.89 -11.44 -16.98
CA MET A 91 15.71 -12.89 -17.06
C MET A 91 14.95 -13.29 -18.33
N ARG A 92 13.90 -12.54 -18.70
CA ARG A 92 13.17 -12.77 -19.95
C ARG A 92 14.08 -12.62 -21.18
N THR A 93 14.92 -11.60 -21.23
CA THR A 93 15.86 -11.43 -22.35
C THR A 93 16.86 -12.56 -22.44
N LEU A 94 17.39 -13.04 -21.32
CA LEU A 94 18.29 -14.20 -21.26
C LEU A 94 17.57 -15.49 -21.72
N ALA A 95 16.33 -15.68 -21.33
CA ALA A 95 15.52 -16.82 -21.78
C ALA A 95 15.31 -16.82 -23.29
N VAL A 96 14.95 -15.67 -23.86
CA VAL A 96 14.81 -15.51 -25.33
C VAL A 96 16.14 -15.74 -26.03
N GLN A 97 17.25 -15.23 -25.50
CA GLN A 97 18.59 -15.46 -26.04
C GLN A 97 18.93 -16.97 -26.01
N SER A 98 18.66 -17.64 -24.88
CA SER A 98 18.94 -19.07 -24.71
C SER A 98 18.13 -19.95 -25.66
N SER A 99 16.93 -19.51 -26.08
CA SER A 99 16.06 -20.26 -27.01
C SER A 99 16.57 -20.28 -28.45
N SER A 100 17.59 -19.47 -28.78
CA SER A 100 18.17 -19.44 -30.14
C SER A 100 19.04 -20.68 -30.37
N ASP A 101 18.87 -21.36 -31.49
CA ASP A 101 19.68 -22.50 -31.91
C ASP A 101 21.12 -22.13 -32.28
N THR A 102 21.47 -20.84 -32.32
CA THR A 102 22.80 -20.35 -32.51
C THR A 102 23.70 -20.53 -31.28
N ASN A 103 23.11 -20.75 -30.12
CA ASN A 103 23.81 -20.93 -28.84
C ASN A 103 24.21 -22.40 -28.66
N THR A 104 25.45 -22.62 -28.25
CA THR A 104 25.95 -23.94 -27.86
C THR A 104 25.43 -24.34 -26.47
N GLY A 105 25.57 -25.62 -26.09
CA GLY A 105 25.25 -26.10 -24.75
C GLY A 105 26.02 -25.35 -23.65
N ASN A 106 27.31 -25.02 -23.90
CA ASN A 106 28.10 -24.26 -22.95
C ASN A 106 27.59 -22.82 -22.79
N ASP A 107 27.20 -22.17 -23.88
CA ASP A 107 26.64 -20.81 -23.83
C ASP A 107 25.32 -20.77 -23.02
N ARG A 108 24.49 -21.78 -23.19
CA ARG A 108 23.23 -21.92 -22.39
C ARG A 108 23.55 -22.14 -20.91
N THR A 109 24.62 -22.83 -20.56
CA THR A 109 25.06 -23.00 -19.16
C THR A 109 25.43 -21.64 -18.54
N TYR A 110 26.22 -20.83 -19.26
CA TYR A 110 26.59 -19.49 -18.79
C TYR A 110 25.34 -18.56 -18.61
N LEU A 111 24.41 -18.64 -19.56
CA LEU A 111 23.15 -17.90 -19.42
C LEU A 111 22.33 -18.38 -18.22
N GLN A 112 22.32 -19.67 -17.94
CA GLN A 112 21.66 -20.24 -16.76
C GLN A 112 22.32 -19.79 -15.45
N ASP A 113 23.64 -19.69 -15.42
CA ASP A 113 24.36 -19.17 -14.24
C ASP A 113 23.99 -17.71 -13.96
N GLU A 114 23.85 -16.89 -15.01
CA GLU A 114 23.37 -15.51 -14.85
C GLU A 114 21.93 -15.49 -14.31
N VAL A 115 21.05 -16.32 -14.83
CA VAL A 115 19.65 -16.43 -14.31
C VAL A 115 19.63 -16.84 -12.84
N ASN A 116 20.48 -17.78 -12.43
CA ASN A 116 20.58 -18.22 -11.04
C ASN A 116 21.04 -17.07 -10.11
N GLN A 117 21.95 -16.21 -10.58
CA GLN A 117 22.37 -15.02 -9.84
C GLN A 117 21.21 -14.02 -9.72
N LEU A 118 20.45 -13.80 -10.78
CA LEU A 118 19.28 -12.91 -10.78
C LEU A 118 18.18 -13.43 -9.84
N ILE A 119 17.95 -14.75 -9.79
CA ILE A 119 17.03 -15.38 -8.83
C ILE A 119 17.50 -15.11 -7.39
N THR A 120 18.78 -15.27 -7.13
CA THR A 120 19.36 -14.98 -5.80
C THR A 120 19.16 -13.52 -5.42
N GLU A 121 19.30 -12.60 -6.37
CA GLU A 121 19.05 -11.18 -6.13
C GLU A 121 17.57 -10.86 -5.86
N ILE A 122 16.62 -11.47 -6.57
CA ILE A 122 15.19 -11.35 -6.26
C ILE A 122 14.93 -11.81 -4.82
N ASN A 123 15.46 -12.96 -4.41
CA ASN A 123 15.30 -13.46 -3.06
C ASN A 123 15.93 -12.53 -2.02
N ARG A 124 17.06 -11.91 -2.35
CA ARG A 124 17.71 -10.91 -1.50
C ARG A 124 16.83 -9.66 -1.34
N ILE A 125 16.24 -9.16 -2.42
CA ILE A 125 15.31 -8.02 -2.38
C ILE A 125 14.10 -8.37 -1.52
N SER A 126 13.48 -9.52 -1.75
CA SER A 126 12.31 -9.98 -0.98
C SER A 126 12.60 -10.08 0.52
N THR A 127 13.76 -10.61 0.89
CA THR A 127 14.13 -10.84 2.29
C THR A 127 14.62 -9.58 2.99
N ASN A 128 15.28 -8.67 2.26
CA ASN A 128 15.94 -7.50 2.87
C ASN A 128 15.11 -6.24 2.81
N THR A 129 14.04 -6.18 2.01
CA THR A 129 13.17 -5.01 1.97
C THR A 129 12.36 -4.93 3.26
N GLU A 130 12.68 -3.92 4.07
CA GLU A 130 12.03 -3.69 5.36
C GLU A 130 11.77 -2.20 5.58
N PHE A 131 10.73 -1.92 6.36
CA PHE A 131 10.41 -0.59 6.85
C PHE A 131 10.21 -0.67 8.36
N ASN A 132 10.95 0.12 9.11
CA ASN A 132 10.91 0.11 10.58
C ASN A 132 10.98 -1.33 11.17
N SER A 133 11.96 -2.12 10.71
CA SER A 133 12.19 -3.53 11.11
C SER A 133 11.03 -4.47 10.78
N THR A 134 10.09 -4.06 9.93
CA THR A 134 9.01 -4.90 9.43
C THR A 134 9.33 -5.30 8.01
N LYS A 135 9.39 -6.60 7.74
CA LYS A 135 9.56 -7.12 6.37
C LYS A 135 8.30 -6.85 5.56
N LEU A 136 8.49 -6.45 4.30
CA LEU A 136 7.38 -6.00 3.44
C LEU A 136 7.07 -6.99 2.31
N LEU A 137 8.07 -7.72 1.81
CA LEU A 137 7.98 -8.52 0.58
C LEU A 137 8.15 -10.02 0.81
N ASP A 138 8.32 -10.46 2.04
CA ASP A 138 8.50 -11.87 2.42
C ASP A 138 7.17 -12.65 2.52
N GLY A 139 6.03 -11.97 2.36
CA GLY A 139 4.69 -12.56 2.50
C GLY A 139 4.11 -12.53 3.91
N THR A 140 4.83 -12.00 4.89
CA THR A 140 4.31 -11.81 6.27
C THR A 140 3.52 -10.52 6.42
N PHE A 141 3.66 -9.60 5.46
CA PHE A 141 2.99 -8.31 5.43
C PHE A 141 1.61 -8.43 4.77
N THR A 142 0.65 -9.05 5.48
CA THR A 142 -0.72 -9.23 5.01
C THR A 142 -1.70 -8.52 5.94
N ASP A 143 -2.77 -7.95 5.39
CA ASP A 143 -3.92 -7.37 6.13
C ASP A 143 -3.53 -6.40 7.27
N LYS A 144 -2.50 -5.58 7.06
CA LYS A 144 -2.12 -4.54 8.04
C LYS A 144 -3.10 -3.38 7.98
N ASN A 145 -3.67 -3.04 9.14
CA ASN A 145 -4.60 -1.94 9.29
C ASN A 145 -3.87 -0.68 9.73
N ILE A 146 -3.94 0.36 8.91
CA ILE A 146 -3.40 1.68 9.21
C ILE A 146 -4.56 2.61 9.50
N GLN A 147 -4.62 3.16 10.72
CA GLN A 147 -5.67 4.09 11.13
C GLN A 147 -5.45 5.44 10.47
N ILE A 148 -6.38 5.84 9.58
CA ILE A 148 -6.33 7.08 8.82
C ILE A 148 -7.44 8.08 9.19
N GLY A 149 -8.25 7.76 10.18
CA GLY A 149 -9.35 8.62 10.63
C GLY A 149 -9.54 8.59 12.14
N THR A 150 -10.49 9.41 12.63
CA THR A 150 -10.78 9.57 14.04
C THR A 150 -11.75 8.53 14.60
N ALA A 151 -12.52 7.88 13.73
CA ALA A 151 -13.49 6.87 14.12
C ALA A 151 -12.92 5.45 13.96
N SER A 152 -13.44 4.51 14.74
CA SER A 152 -13.15 3.09 14.56
C SER A 152 -13.57 2.65 13.16
N ASN A 153 -12.80 1.75 12.56
CA ASN A 153 -12.96 1.26 11.18
C ASN A 153 -12.61 2.25 10.04
N GLN A 154 -12.10 3.43 10.34
CA GLN A 154 -11.48 4.30 9.33
C GLN A 154 -10.03 3.89 9.10
N VAL A 155 -9.85 2.68 8.59
CA VAL A 155 -8.54 2.05 8.37
C VAL A 155 -8.26 1.85 6.89
N LEU A 156 -7.04 2.12 6.48
CA LEU A 156 -6.48 1.66 5.22
C LEU A 156 -5.90 0.26 5.46
N ARG A 157 -6.39 -0.70 4.69
CA ARG A 157 -5.80 -2.05 4.71
C ARG A 157 -4.72 -2.14 3.67
N LEU A 158 -3.55 -2.55 4.09
CA LEU A 158 -2.38 -2.73 3.25
C LEU A 158 -1.85 -4.15 3.43
N GLY A 159 -1.59 -4.80 2.30
CA GLY A 159 -0.97 -6.12 2.28
C GLY A 159 -0.25 -6.32 0.96
N VAL A 160 0.87 -7.01 1.00
CA VAL A 160 1.68 -7.33 -0.17
C VAL A 160 1.95 -8.82 -0.17
N ALA A 161 1.75 -9.45 -1.32
CA ALA A 161 2.12 -10.85 -1.52
C ALA A 161 3.64 -11.01 -1.50
N SER A 162 4.12 -12.20 -1.17
CA SER A 162 5.55 -12.51 -1.27
C SER A 162 6.05 -12.34 -2.69
N THR A 163 7.20 -11.70 -2.83
CA THR A 163 7.94 -11.58 -4.09
C THR A 163 9.13 -12.54 -4.16
N ASP A 164 9.16 -13.54 -3.28
CA ASP A 164 10.15 -14.63 -3.34
C ASP A 164 10.05 -15.36 -4.69
N SER A 165 11.19 -15.77 -5.24
CA SER A 165 11.27 -16.51 -6.49
C SER A 165 10.43 -17.78 -6.51
N THR A 166 10.22 -18.43 -5.36
CA THR A 166 9.36 -19.60 -5.22
C THR A 166 7.87 -19.27 -5.32
N LYS A 167 7.48 -18.01 -5.13
CA LYS A 167 6.10 -17.52 -5.20
C LYS A 167 5.82 -16.77 -6.51
N LEU A 168 6.82 -16.15 -7.10
CA LEU A 168 6.74 -15.53 -8.40
C LEU A 168 6.66 -16.63 -9.47
N GLY A 169 5.46 -16.87 -9.99
CA GLY A 169 5.20 -17.91 -10.98
C GLY A 169 4.72 -19.25 -10.40
N ALA A 170 4.61 -19.38 -9.09
CA ALA A 170 4.26 -20.63 -8.41
C ALA A 170 2.80 -21.07 -8.58
N TYR A 171 1.96 -20.32 -9.28
CA TYR A 171 0.57 -20.72 -9.47
C TYR A 171 0.36 -21.95 -10.37
N GLN A 172 1.43 -22.49 -10.97
CA GLN A 172 1.33 -23.71 -11.80
C GLN A 172 2.28 -24.84 -11.41
N LEU A 173 3.15 -24.65 -10.42
CA LEU A 173 4.17 -25.65 -10.09
C LEU A 173 3.75 -26.64 -8.99
N ASP A 174 2.66 -26.40 -8.26
CA ASP A 174 2.23 -27.27 -7.17
C ASP A 174 1.68 -28.64 -7.65
N THR A 175 1.32 -28.73 -8.94
CA THR A 175 0.92 -30.02 -9.57
C THR A 175 2.03 -30.65 -10.39
N LEU A 176 3.18 -29.98 -10.55
CA LEU A 176 4.29 -30.47 -11.38
C LEU A 176 5.50 -30.94 -10.57
N ASP A 177 5.42 -30.92 -9.23
CA ASP A 177 6.53 -31.23 -8.34
C ASP A 177 7.13 -32.64 -8.53
N GLU A 178 6.33 -33.61 -8.99
CA GLU A 178 6.85 -34.95 -9.30
C GLU A 178 7.46 -35.11 -10.70
N THR A 179 7.12 -34.22 -11.64
CA THR A 179 7.63 -34.33 -13.03
C THR A 179 8.82 -33.45 -13.32
N ILE A 180 8.93 -32.31 -12.65
CA ILE A 180 10.03 -31.35 -12.87
C ILE A 180 11.31 -31.76 -12.15
N SER A 181 11.25 -32.50 -11.04
CA SER A 181 12.43 -33.02 -10.36
C SER A 181 13.28 -34.00 -11.21
N ARG A 182 12.79 -34.37 -12.41
CA ARG A 182 13.46 -35.27 -13.34
C ARG A 182 13.99 -34.61 -14.61
N VAL A 183 13.88 -33.30 -14.73
CA VAL A 183 14.31 -32.59 -15.94
C VAL A 183 15.71 -32.04 -15.75
N ASP A 184 16.70 -32.87 -15.98
CA ASP A 184 18.14 -32.52 -15.90
C ASP A 184 18.64 -31.65 -17.06
N SER A 185 17.78 -31.18 -17.97
CA SER A 185 18.18 -30.31 -19.05
C SER A 185 17.14 -29.29 -19.43
N PHE A 186 17.60 -28.07 -19.73
CA PHE A 186 16.78 -26.94 -20.19
C PHE A 186 15.96 -27.25 -21.47
N SER A 187 16.43 -28.17 -22.30
CA SER A 187 15.72 -28.63 -23.50
C SER A 187 14.42 -29.37 -23.19
N ALA A 188 14.40 -30.16 -22.12
CA ALA A 188 13.18 -30.87 -21.69
C ALA A 188 12.23 -29.89 -20.96
N ALA A 189 12.78 -28.89 -20.23
CA ALA A 189 11.97 -27.83 -19.62
C ALA A 189 11.26 -26.99 -20.70
N ASN A 190 11.90 -26.67 -21.80
CA ASN A 190 11.28 -25.93 -22.90
C ASN A 190 10.17 -26.74 -23.59
N THR A 191 10.33 -28.05 -23.72
CA THR A 191 9.29 -28.94 -24.26
C THR A 191 8.11 -29.07 -23.29
N ALA A 192 8.37 -29.13 -21.97
CA ALA A 192 7.35 -29.15 -20.94
C ALA A 192 6.59 -27.82 -20.85
N VAL A 193 7.29 -26.69 -20.96
CA VAL A 193 6.68 -25.36 -21.00
C VAL A 193 5.81 -25.19 -22.24
N ASN A 194 6.26 -25.63 -23.41
CA ASN A 194 5.44 -25.57 -24.63
C ASN A 194 4.23 -26.51 -24.59
N ALA A 195 4.35 -27.71 -24.00
CA ALA A 195 3.22 -28.59 -23.75
C ALA A 195 2.20 -27.98 -22.77
N LEU A 196 2.68 -27.24 -21.76
CA LEU A 196 1.82 -26.51 -20.82
C LEU A 196 1.09 -25.34 -21.48
N PHE A 197 1.70 -24.70 -22.48
CA PHE A 197 1.04 -23.63 -23.25
C PHE A 197 -0.01 -24.22 -24.22
N ASP A 198 0.16 -25.42 -24.70
CA ASP A 198 -0.83 -26.12 -25.56
C ASP A 198 -2.01 -26.72 -24.75
N GLU A 199 -1.76 -27.18 -23.50
CA GLU A 199 -2.83 -27.60 -22.59
C GLU A 199 -3.50 -26.41 -21.86
N ALA A 200 -2.84 -25.25 -21.70
CA ALA A 200 -3.37 -24.07 -21.00
C ALA A 200 -4.55 -23.39 -21.74
N ALA A 201 -4.93 -23.86 -22.90
CA ALA A 201 -6.17 -23.44 -23.57
C ALA A 201 -7.45 -23.75 -22.75
N ASP A 202 -7.37 -24.56 -21.70
CA ASP A 202 -8.53 -24.98 -20.90
C ASP A 202 -8.42 -24.68 -19.39
N TYR A 203 -7.42 -23.87 -18.93
CA TYR A 203 -7.26 -23.53 -17.51
C TYR A 203 -7.95 -22.24 -17.12
N THR A 204 -9.11 -22.37 -16.47
CA THR A 204 -9.82 -21.26 -15.82
C THR A 204 -9.21 -20.99 -14.45
N ILE A 205 -8.31 -20.00 -14.32
CA ILE A 205 -7.83 -19.52 -13.03
C ILE A 205 -8.95 -18.69 -12.38
N LYS A 206 -9.63 -19.27 -11.39
CA LYS A 206 -10.55 -18.54 -10.51
C LYS A 206 -9.73 -17.78 -9.45
N GLY A 207 -9.25 -16.61 -9.79
CA GLY A 207 -8.67 -15.66 -8.87
C GLY A 207 -9.29 -14.26 -9.08
N THR A 208 -9.20 -13.38 -8.10
CA THR A 208 -9.81 -12.03 -8.07
C THR A 208 -9.26 -11.07 -9.14
N PHE A 209 -8.31 -11.49 -9.93
CA PHE A 209 -7.89 -10.88 -11.19
C PHE A 209 -8.40 -11.78 -12.31
N GLY A 210 -9.13 -11.19 -13.26
CA GLY A 210 -9.71 -11.93 -14.37
C GLY A 210 -8.74 -12.97 -14.96
N THR A 211 -9.30 -14.03 -15.48
CA THR A 211 -8.60 -15.20 -16.02
C THR A 211 -7.28 -14.85 -16.70
N TYR A 212 -6.21 -15.57 -16.38
CA TYR A 212 -4.88 -15.41 -17.00
C TYR A 212 -4.95 -15.49 -18.54
N THR A 213 -5.93 -16.20 -19.09
CA THR A 213 -6.31 -16.20 -20.51
C THR A 213 -6.61 -14.79 -21.04
N ALA A 214 -7.30 -13.95 -20.25
CA ALA A 214 -7.57 -12.57 -20.67
C ALA A 214 -6.30 -11.70 -20.70
N MET A 215 -5.30 -11.99 -19.87
CA MET A 215 -4.00 -11.30 -19.88
C MET A 215 -3.09 -11.79 -21.00
N VAL A 216 -3.11 -13.08 -21.31
CA VAL A 216 -2.36 -13.67 -22.44
C VAL A 216 -2.99 -13.23 -23.74
N ASP A 217 -4.33 -13.26 -23.87
CA ASP A 217 -5.05 -12.74 -25.04
C ASP A 217 -4.85 -11.22 -25.24
N ALA A 218 -4.78 -10.44 -24.16
CA ALA A 218 -4.46 -9.03 -24.23
C ALA A 218 -3.01 -8.78 -24.71
N CYS A 219 -2.05 -9.60 -24.28
CA CYS A 219 -0.67 -9.53 -24.76
C CYS A 219 -0.53 -10.01 -26.21
N LEU A 220 -1.27 -11.05 -26.61
CA LEU A 220 -1.25 -11.58 -27.99
C LEU A 220 -2.00 -10.65 -28.96
N LEU A 221 -3.08 -9.98 -28.51
CA LEU A 221 -3.76 -8.96 -29.30
C LEU A 221 -2.89 -7.73 -29.59
N TYR A 222 -1.88 -7.45 -28.72
CA TYR A 222 -0.96 -6.33 -28.94
C TYR A 222 0.26 -6.67 -29.80
N THR A 223 0.56 -7.95 -30.00
CA THR A 223 1.75 -8.41 -30.71
C THR A 223 1.48 -9.08 -32.06
N SER A 224 0.21 -9.40 -32.38
CA SER A 224 -0.17 -9.95 -33.66
C SER A 224 -1.38 -9.19 -34.21
N PRO A 225 -1.26 -8.51 -35.35
CA PRO A 225 -2.44 -7.91 -35.99
C PRO A 225 -3.43 -9.02 -36.31
N SER A 226 -4.66 -8.87 -35.82
CA SER A 226 -5.76 -9.80 -36.07
C SER A 226 -5.90 -10.06 -37.56
N PRO A 227 -6.14 -11.32 -38.01
CA PRO A 227 -6.45 -11.61 -39.40
C PRO A 227 -7.65 -10.82 -39.97
N ARG A 228 -8.47 -10.20 -39.12
CA ARG A 228 -9.56 -9.30 -39.51
C ARG A 228 -9.10 -7.94 -39.96
N ASP A 229 -7.94 -7.46 -39.49
CA ASP A 229 -7.42 -6.14 -39.87
C ASP A 229 -6.79 -6.16 -41.29
N ILE A 230 -6.49 -7.35 -41.83
CA ILE A 230 -5.95 -7.53 -43.19
C ILE A 230 -7.06 -7.55 -44.24
N SER A 231 -8.31 -7.83 -43.82
CA SER A 231 -9.43 -7.92 -44.77
C SER A 231 -10.11 -6.58 -45.11
N GLY A 232 -9.74 -5.50 -44.40
CA GLY A 232 -10.36 -4.17 -44.56
C GLY A 232 -9.74 -3.26 -45.63
N SER A 233 -8.61 -3.63 -46.24
CA SER A 233 -7.94 -2.82 -47.25
C SER A 233 -8.15 -3.32 -48.68
N ARG A 234 -9.37 -3.72 -49.05
CA ARG A 234 -9.74 -3.77 -50.46
C ARG A 234 -10.14 -2.35 -50.90
N MET A 235 -9.23 -1.69 -51.60
CA MET A 235 -9.58 -0.51 -52.40
C MET A 235 -10.67 -0.89 -53.41
N PRO A 236 -11.68 -0.03 -53.60
CA PRO A 236 -12.58 -0.21 -54.71
C PRO A 236 -11.82 0.04 -56.02
N SER A 237 -11.82 -0.96 -56.89
CA SER A 237 -11.33 -0.75 -58.26
C SER A 237 -12.30 0.20 -58.96
N SER A 238 -11.76 1.34 -59.39
CA SER A 238 -12.41 2.25 -60.35
C SER A 238 -12.62 1.54 -61.66
N ALA A 239 -13.89 1.42 -62.05
CA ALA A 239 -14.29 1.35 -63.44
C ALA A 239 -14.74 2.74 -63.91
#